data_affb8a9526495ae591fc2ab4dd0ba77b
#
_entry.id   affb8a9526495ae591fc2ab4dd0ba77b
#
_cell.length_a   1.000
_cell.length_b   1.000
_cell.length_c   1.000
_cell.angle_alpha   90.00
_cell.angle_beta   90.00
_cell.angle_gamma   90.00
#
_symmetry.space_group_name_H-M   'P 1'
#
loop_
_entity.id
_entity.type
_entity.pdbx_description
1 polymer ?
#
loop_
_entity_poly.entity_id
_entity_poly.type
_entity_poly.pdbx_seq_one_letter_code
_entity_poly.pdbx_strand_id
1 'polypeptide(L)'
;MSRRLAVPLLGILLFAGGGCYQDDPGSNAPSTSQKPFAKVLLTDAPFPYDSVASVNVYVVSVAASTDPDTTGDAGWETIAQPGKVFDLLSLQQGSTALLGEGQLSGRLYRAIRVIIDANASSVRWKNGSNARVNWPFPGSGLIALHAQVEEPLALITDASQVEIVIDWDVGRSFLYNYYDTTGTFTLIPWLRAVHKEFSGTLAGTVTSNHSGTTQPIANANVSVYGGDPNRSASTWYLVATGRSDATGFYRVAFLGSGTYIVRVEQPDYPFLAASITPAVEIVAGDTTNLPVSLTEAGAGGAFLQITGPTSVGVGGRITLFAAVGGANGVPVPNPQVSWTSSDPAVAEVLGIGDTASVTGRQPGFATIIATSDTLSDSLTIQVTGTPASVATVTVQPASASLAVGDSASFTVFLRDSVGNVLTGRPVSWFSTDSAFVIEISYGTAVVGRGRRVGSALLQATSEGKTGQATISVH
;
A
#
# COMPACT_ATOMS: atom_id res chain seq x y z
N MET A 1 -55.09 15.98 -31.63
CA MET A 1 -54.49 16.48 -32.91
C MET A 1 -53.11 15.86 -33.02
N SER A 2 -53.01 14.90 -33.89
CA SER A 2 -51.84 14.07 -34.18
C SER A 2 -50.94 14.75 -35.21
N ARG A 3 -49.67 14.76 -34.99
CA ARG A 3 -48.70 14.91 -36.09
C ARG A 3 -47.60 13.84 -35.95
N ARG A 4 -47.71 12.87 -36.85
CA ARG A 4 -46.67 11.92 -37.22
C ARG A 4 -45.64 12.61 -38.08
N LEU A 5 -44.37 12.43 -37.84
CA LEU A 5 -43.28 12.76 -38.75
C LEU A 5 -42.69 11.46 -39.30
N ALA A 6 -42.59 11.39 -40.61
CA ALA A 6 -42.17 10.27 -41.42
C ALA A 6 -40.64 10.17 -41.49
N VAL A 7 -40.14 8.93 -41.53
CA VAL A 7 -38.76 8.54 -41.84
C VAL A 7 -38.64 8.37 -43.36
N PRO A 8 -37.62 8.90 -44.04
CA PRO A 8 -37.34 8.52 -45.42
C PRO A 8 -36.41 7.29 -45.47
N LEU A 9 -36.88 6.25 -46.12
CA LEU A 9 -36.10 5.15 -46.66
C LEU A 9 -35.16 5.66 -47.75
N LEU A 10 -33.85 5.38 -47.64
CA LEU A 10 -32.91 5.59 -48.74
C LEU A 10 -32.47 4.24 -49.32
N GLY A 11 -32.75 4.09 -50.61
CA GLY A 11 -32.59 2.84 -51.34
C GLY A 11 -31.15 2.46 -51.63
N ILE A 12 -30.96 1.17 -51.66
CA ILE A 12 -29.70 0.47 -52.02
C ILE A 12 -29.70 0.37 -53.56
N LEU A 13 -28.70 0.98 -54.20
CA LEU A 13 -28.36 0.74 -55.61
C LEU A 13 -27.22 -0.31 -55.63
N LEU A 14 -27.54 -1.53 -56.13
CA LEU A 14 -26.54 -2.51 -56.52
C LEU A 14 -25.91 -2.12 -57.86
N PHE A 15 -24.61 -1.86 -57.90
CA PHE A 15 -23.81 -1.91 -59.10
C PHE A 15 -23.00 -3.18 -59.14
N ALA A 16 -23.34 -4.09 -60.03
CA ALA A 16 -22.52 -5.20 -60.42
C ALA A 16 -21.46 -4.73 -61.44
N GLY A 17 -20.22 -4.64 -61.02
CA GLY A 17 -19.06 -4.38 -61.85
C GLY A 17 -18.06 -5.52 -61.67
N GLY A 18 -18.03 -6.44 -62.63
CA GLY A 18 -16.98 -7.48 -62.72
C GLY A 18 -15.65 -6.82 -63.05
N GLY A 19 -14.69 -6.92 -62.15
CA GLY A 19 -13.30 -6.54 -62.34
C GLY A 19 -12.44 -7.75 -62.08
N CYS A 20 -11.67 -8.18 -63.07
CA CYS A 20 -10.67 -9.23 -63.00
C CYS A 20 -9.70 -9.00 -61.83
N TYR A 21 -9.59 -9.98 -60.99
CA TYR A 21 -8.54 -10.05 -59.96
C TYR A 21 -7.24 -10.40 -60.69
N GLN A 22 -6.32 -9.46 -60.74
CA GLN A 22 -4.95 -9.69 -61.11
C GLN A 22 -4.20 -10.04 -59.83
N ASP A 23 -3.80 -11.29 -59.67
CA ASP A 23 -2.89 -11.72 -58.60
C ASP A 23 -1.55 -11.01 -58.77
N ASP A 24 -1.24 -10.14 -57.85
CA ASP A 24 0.07 -9.51 -57.68
C ASP A 24 0.88 -10.36 -56.67
N PRO A 25 1.88 -11.14 -57.13
CA PRO A 25 2.73 -11.92 -56.20
C PRO A 25 3.86 -11.03 -55.74
N GLY A 26 3.73 -10.47 -54.54
CA GLY A 26 4.93 -9.93 -53.90
C GLY A 26 4.83 -8.62 -53.17
N SER A 27 4.25 -8.63 -51.99
CA SER A 27 4.78 -7.81 -50.89
C SER A 27 4.63 -8.55 -49.59
N ASN A 28 5.49 -9.53 -49.38
CA ASN A 28 5.89 -9.93 -48.05
C ASN A 28 6.73 -8.80 -47.45
N ALA A 29 6.13 -7.69 -47.14
CA ALA A 29 6.70 -6.80 -46.13
C ALA A 29 6.49 -7.50 -44.81
N PRO A 30 7.57 -7.82 -44.05
CA PRO A 30 7.41 -8.31 -42.69
C PRO A 30 6.64 -7.23 -41.96
N SER A 31 5.43 -7.56 -41.50
CA SER A 31 4.76 -6.73 -40.52
C SER A 31 5.67 -6.74 -39.28
N THR A 32 6.52 -5.74 -39.16
CA THR A 32 7.18 -5.44 -37.89
C THR A 32 6.06 -5.01 -36.96
N SER A 33 5.46 -6.00 -36.25
CA SER A 33 4.62 -5.70 -35.11
C SER A 33 5.50 -4.95 -34.13
N GLN A 34 5.41 -3.63 -34.10
CA GLN A 34 6.11 -2.84 -33.11
C GLN A 34 5.62 -3.30 -31.74
N LYS A 35 6.55 -3.76 -30.91
CA LYS A 35 6.23 -4.12 -29.54
C LYS A 35 5.72 -2.88 -28.82
N PRO A 36 4.70 -3.02 -27.97
CA PRO A 36 4.19 -1.91 -27.18
C PRO A 36 5.31 -1.32 -26.29
N PHE A 37 5.27 -0.02 -26.14
CA PHE A 37 6.28 0.74 -25.42
C PHE A 37 5.68 1.22 -24.09
N ALA A 38 6.30 0.85 -22.98
CA ALA A 38 5.87 1.26 -21.66
C ALA A 38 6.76 2.39 -21.14
N LYS A 39 6.13 3.45 -20.65
CA LYS A 39 6.75 4.53 -19.92
C LYS A 39 6.32 4.44 -18.47
N VAL A 40 7.29 4.37 -17.55
CA VAL A 40 7.02 4.23 -16.13
C VAL A 40 7.33 5.52 -15.40
N LEU A 41 6.34 6.02 -14.69
CA LEU A 41 6.39 7.21 -13.86
C LEU A 41 6.32 6.81 -12.39
N LEU A 42 6.99 7.58 -11.53
CA LEU A 42 6.91 7.46 -10.08
C LEU A 42 6.20 8.69 -9.52
N THR A 43 5.30 8.48 -8.59
CA THR A 43 4.64 9.52 -7.78
C THR A 43 4.60 9.11 -6.31
N ASP A 44 4.21 10.00 -5.43
CA ASP A 44 4.10 9.78 -4.00
C ASP A 44 2.82 10.37 -3.41
N ALA A 45 2.28 9.71 -2.40
CA ALA A 45 1.28 10.26 -1.50
C ALA A 45 1.93 11.15 -0.42
N PRO A 46 1.19 12.09 0.19
CA PRO A 46 1.75 13.01 1.18
C PRO A 46 2.32 12.31 2.41
N PHE A 47 3.47 12.80 2.87
CA PHE A 47 4.17 12.27 4.04
C PHE A 47 3.79 13.05 5.31
N PRO A 48 3.39 12.39 6.40
CA PRO A 48 2.83 13.06 7.58
C PRO A 48 3.86 13.66 8.54
N TYR A 49 5.16 13.58 8.26
CA TYR A 49 6.22 14.02 9.18
C TYR A 49 6.89 15.30 8.70
N ASP A 50 6.45 16.45 9.22
CA ASP A 50 6.96 17.77 8.87
C ASP A 50 8.45 17.98 9.21
N SER A 51 9.02 17.16 10.08
CA SER A 51 10.44 17.20 10.47
C SER A 51 11.37 16.55 9.45
N VAL A 52 10.85 15.77 8.49
CA VAL A 52 11.62 15.13 7.43
C VAL A 52 11.81 16.10 6.26
N ALA A 53 13.03 16.16 5.75
CA ALA A 53 13.40 17.01 4.61
C ALA A 53 13.30 16.27 3.28
N SER A 54 13.68 14.98 3.23
CA SER A 54 13.63 14.16 2.02
C SER A 54 13.56 12.66 2.35
N VAL A 55 12.92 11.91 1.45
CA VAL A 55 12.94 10.46 1.42
C VAL A 55 13.55 10.05 0.08
N ASN A 56 14.83 9.76 0.11
CA ASN A 56 15.64 9.47 -1.08
C ASN A 56 15.72 7.96 -1.30
N VAL A 57 15.25 7.49 -2.44
CA VAL A 57 15.27 6.07 -2.80
C VAL A 57 16.06 5.88 -4.09
N TYR A 58 17.08 5.02 -4.03
CA TYR A 58 17.86 4.65 -5.21
C TYR A 58 17.13 3.51 -5.94
N VAL A 59 16.56 3.80 -7.11
CA VAL A 59 15.88 2.81 -7.93
C VAL A 59 16.84 2.17 -8.90
N VAL A 60 17.03 0.86 -8.78
CA VAL A 60 17.92 0.06 -9.63
C VAL A 60 17.21 -0.31 -10.92
N SER A 61 16.02 -0.94 -10.81
CA SER A 61 15.27 -1.40 -11.97
C SER A 61 13.77 -1.46 -11.69
N VAL A 62 13.00 -1.44 -12.79
CA VAL A 62 11.56 -1.69 -12.79
C VAL A 62 11.26 -2.77 -13.81
N ALA A 63 10.43 -3.75 -13.42
CA ALA A 63 10.04 -4.87 -14.26
C ALA A 63 8.54 -5.17 -14.11
N ALA A 64 7.95 -5.77 -15.13
CA ALA A 64 6.57 -6.23 -15.16
C ALA A 64 6.50 -7.74 -15.33
N SER A 65 5.46 -8.38 -14.78
CA SER A 65 5.17 -9.80 -14.96
C SER A 65 3.72 -10.03 -15.33
N THR A 66 3.48 -11.04 -16.16
CA THR A 66 2.12 -11.51 -16.47
C THR A 66 1.58 -12.44 -15.39
N ASP A 67 2.46 -12.94 -14.52
CA ASP A 67 2.11 -13.77 -13.38
C ASP A 67 1.78 -12.85 -12.19
N PRO A 68 0.61 -12.99 -11.54
CA PRO A 68 0.30 -12.28 -10.30
C PRO A 68 1.11 -12.81 -9.11
N ASP A 69 1.70 -14.00 -9.21
CA ASP A 69 2.60 -14.51 -8.18
C ASP A 69 3.94 -13.77 -8.25
N THR A 70 4.17 -12.94 -7.24
CA THR A 70 5.37 -12.11 -7.14
C THR A 70 6.52 -12.80 -6.40
N THR A 71 6.37 -14.06 -6.00
CA THR A 71 7.35 -14.77 -5.17
C THR A 71 8.53 -15.32 -5.96
N GLY A 72 8.41 -15.43 -7.31
CA GLY A 72 9.44 -15.96 -8.20
C GLY A 72 10.21 -14.89 -8.97
N ASP A 73 11.43 -15.21 -9.39
CA ASP A 73 12.24 -14.36 -10.30
C ASP A 73 11.99 -14.63 -11.78
N ALA A 74 11.27 -15.69 -12.11
CA ALA A 74 10.94 -16.03 -13.49
C ALA A 74 9.80 -15.16 -14.04
N GLY A 75 9.85 -14.85 -15.33
CA GLY A 75 8.74 -14.17 -16.02
C GLY A 75 8.71 -12.65 -15.88
N TRP A 76 9.74 -12.05 -15.27
CA TRP A 76 9.87 -10.58 -15.17
C TRP A 76 10.51 -10.00 -16.43
N GLU A 77 9.82 -9.09 -17.09
CA GLU A 77 10.34 -8.30 -18.19
C GLU A 77 10.78 -6.94 -17.68
N THR A 78 12.08 -6.63 -17.81
CA THR A 78 12.62 -5.32 -17.38
C THR A 78 12.11 -4.22 -18.30
N ILE A 79 11.50 -3.19 -17.71
CA ILE A 79 11.03 -1.99 -18.43
C ILE A 79 12.12 -0.92 -18.38
N ALA A 80 12.72 -0.68 -17.21
CA ALA A 80 13.65 0.42 -17.01
C ALA A 80 14.72 0.08 -15.98
N GLN A 81 15.90 0.69 -16.14
CA GLN A 81 17.01 0.62 -15.19
C GLN A 81 17.53 2.04 -14.92
N PRO A 82 16.79 2.86 -14.12
CA PRO A 82 17.14 4.26 -13.91
C PRO A 82 18.51 4.44 -13.23
N GLY A 83 18.91 3.57 -12.31
CA GLY A 83 20.20 3.61 -11.63
C GLY A 83 20.48 4.95 -10.94
N LYS A 84 19.47 5.58 -10.34
CA LYS A 84 19.58 6.90 -9.70
C LYS A 84 18.65 7.07 -8.50
N VAL A 85 18.91 8.12 -7.73
CA VAL A 85 18.10 8.50 -6.57
C VAL A 85 16.89 9.32 -7.00
N PHE A 86 15.74 9.05 -6.36
CA PHE A 86 14.53 9.86 -6.43
C PHE A 86 14.15 10.33 -5.02
N ASP A 87 13.88 11.63 -4.87
CA ASP A 87 13.29 12.17 -3.65
C ASP A 87 11.76 12.08 -3.75
N LEU A 88 11.20 11.14 -3.01
CA LEU A 88 9.77 10.86 -3.04
C LEU A 88 8.94 12.05 -2.58
N LEU A 89 9.42 12.82 -1.57
CA LEU A 89 8.67 13.99 -1.10
C LEU A 89 8.50 15.09 -2.15
N SER A 90 9.34 15.10 -3.18
CA SER A 90 9.19 16.02 -4.31
C SER A 90 8.09 15.60 -5.30
N LEU A 91 7.52 14.40 -5.16
CA LEU A 91 6.58 13.79 -6.09
C LEU A 91 5.14 13.78 -5.57
N GLN A 92 4.86 14.56 -4.54
CA GLN A 92 3.53 14.64 -3.92
C GLN A 92 2.54 15.44 -4.80
N GLN A 93 1.25 15.31 -4.49
CA GLN A 93 0.13 16.01 -5.15
C GLN A 93 0.06 15.76 -6.68
N GLY A 94 0.42 14.55 -7.11
CA GLY A 94 0.37 14.16 -8.52
C GLY A 94 1.55 14.61 -9.37
N SER A 95 2.61 15.14 -8.75
CA SER A 95 3.91 15.32 -9.41
C SER A 95 4.50 13.97 -9.75
N THR A 96 5.17 13.84 -10.89
CA THR A 96 5.76 12.57 -11.32
C THR A 96 7.21 12.73 -11.75
N ALA A 97 8.00 11.66 -11.54
CA ALA A 97 9.32 11.51 -12.10
C ALA A 97 9.37 10.33 -13.06
N LEU A 98 10.06 10.47 -14.17
CA LEU A 98 10.28 9.39 -15.12
C LEU A 98 11.29 8.39 -14.54
N LEU A 99 10.84 7.15 -14.31
CA LEU A 99 11.72 6.02 -13.98
C LEU A 99 12.44 5.50 -15.22
N GLY A 100 11.76 5.46 -16.36
CA GLY A 100 12.32 5.07 -17.63
C GLY A 100 11.27 4.53 -18.59
N GLU A 101 11.75 4.01 -19.71
CA GLU A 101 10.94 3.55 -20.80
C GLU A 101 11.50 2.26 -21.38
N GLY A 102 10.65 1.33 -21.81
CA GLY A 102 11.08 0.07 -22.39
C GLY A 102 10.00 -0.63 -23.18
N GLN A 103 10.42 -1.59 -23.99
CA GLN A 103 9.51 -2.42 -24.76
C GLN A 103 9.03 -3.60 -23.90
N LEU A 104 7.76 -3.91 -24.00
CA LEU A 104 7.13 -5.08 -23.37
C LEU A 104 6.61 -6.04 -24.46
N SER A 105 6.42 -7.32 -24.10
CA SER A 105 6.05 -8.35 -25.07
C SER A 105 4.56 -8.38 -25.46
N GLY A 106 3.79 -7.30 -25.16
CA GLY A 106 2.40 -7.18 -25.62
C GLY A 106 1.44 -8.16 -24.94
N ARG A 107 1.52 -8.26 -23.61
CA ARG A 107 0.70 -9.18 -22.79
C ARG A 107 -0.07 -8.42 -21.74
N LEU A 108 -0.96 -9.11 -21.03
CA LEU A 108 -1.64 -8.59 -19.87
C LEU A 108 -0.72 -8.71 -18.63
N TYR A 109 -0.12 -7.62 -18.20
CA TYR A 109 0.72 -7.60 -17.00
C TYR A 109 -0.13 -7.45 -15.73
N ARG A 110 0.23 -8.21 -14.70
CA ARG A 110 -0.52 -8.31 -13.44
C ARG A 110 0.32 -7.97 -12.21
N ALA A 111 1.61 -7.79 -12.38
CA ALA A 111 2.52 -7.41 -11.32
C ALA A 111 3.59 -6.46 -11.83
N ILE A 112 3.95 -5.49 -10.99
CA ILE A 112 5.08 -4.59 -11.18
C ILE A 112 6.04 -4.75 -10.01
N ARG A 113 7.35 -4.86 -10.33
CA ARG A 113 8.41 -4.95 -9.34
C ARG A 113 9.38 -3.77 -9.49
N VAL A 114 9.67 -3.12 -8.36
CA VAL A 114 10.69 -2.08 -8.27
C VAL A 114 11.83 -2.62 -7.41
N ILE A 115 13.04 -2.65 -7.94
CA ILE A 115 14.22 -3.01 -7.16
C ILE A 115 14.92 -1.73 -6.73
N ILE A 116 15.14 -1.60 -5.43
CA ILE A 116 15.85 -0.47 -4.82
C ILE A 116 17.15 -0.93 -4.18
N ASP A 117 18.10 0.00 -4.02
CA ASP A 117 19.28 -0.20 -3.19
C ASP A 117 19.14 0.59 -1.87
N ALA A 118 18.95 -0.14 -0.78
CA ALA A 118 18.82 0.41 0.56
C ALA A 118 20.09 1.14 1.03
N ASN A 119 21.27 0.69 0.59
CA ASN A 119 22.54 1.31 0.96
C ASN A 119 22.74 2.69 0.31
N ALA A 120 22.14 2.89 -0.86
CA ALA A 120 22.15 4.17 -1.58
C ALA A 120 20.89 5.02 -1.31
N SER A 121 19.99 4.55 -0.45
CA SER A 121 18.73 5.21 -0.07
C SER A 121 18.84 5.83 1.33
N SER A 122 18.05 6.86 1.62
CA SER A 122 18.11 7.54 2.93
C SER A 122 16.85 8.35 3.22
N VAL A 123 16.52 8.48 4.51
CA VAL A 123 15.57 9.47 5.02
C VAL A 123 16.37 10.56 5.75
N ARG A 124 16.14 11.82 5.43
CA ARG A 124 16.88 12.95 6.02
C ARG A 124 15.96 13.86 6.82
N TRP A 125 16.39 14.22 8.01
CA TRP A 125 15.74 15.23 8.82
C TRP A 125 16.05 16.65 8.32
N LYS A 126 15.16 17.62 8.62
CA LYS A 126 15.39 19.04 8.30
C LYS A 126 16.64 19.64 8.97
N ASN A 127 17.14 19.03 10.04
CA ASN A 127 18.40 19.42 10.67
C ASN A 127 19.64 18.92 9.89
N GLY A 128 19.46 18.22 8.76
CA GLY A 128 20.51 17.70 7.90
C GLY A 128 21.06 16.32 8.26
N SER A 129 20.66 15.74 9.41
CA SER A 129 21.07 14.39 9.78
C SER A 129 20.26 13.32 9.04
N ASN A 130 20.84 12.12 8.90
CA ASN A 130 20.09 10.98 8.39
C ASN A 130 19.30 10.32 9.52
N ALA A 131 18.07 9.95 9.24
CA ALA A 131 17.28 9.07 10.10
C ALA A 131 17.79 7.62 9.96
N ARG A 132 17.65 6.85 11.01
CA ARG A 132 17.80 5.40 10.91
C ARG A 132 16.60 4.80 10.18
N VAL A 133 16.86 3.85 9.29
CA VAL A 133 15.79 3.11 8.60
C VAL A 133 16.06 1.62 8.76
N ASN A 134 15.07 0.92 9.32
CA ASN A 134 15.04 -0.54 9.31
C ASN A 134 14.51 -0.98 7.94
N TRP A 135 15.43 -1.35 7.07
CA TRP A 135 15.11 -1.90 5.76
C TRP A 135 14.72 -3.38 5.92
N PRO A 136 13.63 -3.87 5.26
CA PRO A 136 13.38 -5.29 5.20
C PRO A 136 14.53 -5.95 4.43
N PHE A 137 15.07 -7.03 4.96
CA PHE A 137 16.18 -7.81 4.36
C PHE A 137 17.57 -7.17 4.43
N PRO A 138 18.22 -7.17 5.60
CA PRO A 138 19.61 -6.79 5.73
C PRO A 138 20.51 -7.88 5.08
N GLY A 139 21.24 -7.51 4.03
CA GLY A 139 22.17 -8.42 3.36
C GLY A 139 22.84 -7.78 2.16
N SER A 140 22.22 -7.89 0.99
CA SER A 140 22.77 -7.34 -0.26
C SER A 140 22.55 -5.83 -0.45
N GLY A 141 21.65 -5.22 0.32
CA GLY A 141 21.18 -3.85 0.10
C GLY A 141 20.08 -3.74 -0.97
N LEU A 142 19.93 -4.75 -1.84
CA LEU A 142 18.89 -4.75 -2.86
C LEU A 142 17.58 -5.30 -2.31
N ILE A 143 16.50 -4.56 -2.52
CA ILE A 143 15.16 -4.89 -2.06
C ILE A 143 14.21 -4.89 -3.24
N ALA A 144 13.49 -5.99 -3.46
CA ALA A 144 12.41 -6.07 -4.42
C ALA A 144 11.10 -5.64 -3.76
N LEU A 145 10.49 -4.61 -4.29
CA LEU A 145 9.20 -4.07 -3.87
C LEU A 145 8.16 -4.41 -4.95
N HIS A 146 6.99 -4.86 -4.53
CA HIS A 146 5.92 -5.22 -5.46
C HIS A 146 4.81 -4.19 -5.35
N ALA A 147 4.47 -3.57 -6.48
CA ALA A 147 3.32 -2.69 -6.55
C ALA A 147 2.05 -3.52 -6.81
N GLN A 148 1.00 -3.23 -6.04
CA GLN A 148 -0.32 -3.79 -6.30
C GLN A 148 -0.85 -3.21 -7.61
N VAL A 149 -1.30 -4.08 -8.50
CA VAL A 149 -1.95 -3.69 -9.76
C VAL A 149 -3.45 -3.75 -9.50
N GLU A 150 -4.11 -2.60 -9.45
CA GLU A 150 -5.54 -2.49 -9.11
C GLU A 150 -6.43 -3.13 -10.17
N GLU A 151 -6.04 -2.96 -11.45
CA GLU A 151 -6.63 -3.64 -12.60
C GLU A 151 -5.51 -4.22 -13.45
N PRO A 152 -5.72 -5.34 -14.16
CA PRO A 152 -4.72 -5.85 -15.04
C PRO A 152 -4.29 -4.75 -16.01
N LEU A 153 -3.00 -4.41 -16.03
CA LEU A 153 -2.45 -3.46 -16.98
C LEU A 153 -2.58 -4.05 -18.37
N ALA A 154 -3.73 -3.87 -19.02
CA ALA A 154 -3.97 -4.28 -20.38
C ALA A 154 -3.05 -3.49 -21.28
N LEU A 155 -2.00 -4.13 -21.79
CA LEU A 155 -1.22 -3.56 -22.87
C LEU A 155 -2.03 -3.75 -24.13
N ILE A 156 -2.47 -2.62 -24.66
CA ILE A 156 -3.16 -2.55 -25.93
C ILE A 156 -2.20 -3.08 -27.00
N THR A 157 -2.65 -4.03 -27.76
CA THR A 157 -1.98 -4.52 -28.96
C THR A 157 -1.82 -3.38 -29.95
N ASP A 158 -0.65 -3.28 -30.57
CA ASP A 158 -0.27 -2.40 -31.66
C ASP A 158 0.15 -0.97 -31.31
N ALA A 159 1.47 -0.75 -31.30
CA ALA A 159 2.18 0.54 -31.45
C ALA A 159 1.81 1.67 -30.47
N SER A 160 1.02 1.40 -29.43
CA SER A 160 0.65 2.39 -28.43
C SER A 160 1.67 2.49 -27.29
N GLN A 161 1.95 3.70 -26.89
CA GLN A 161 2.72 3.98 -25.68
C GLN A 161 1.79 3.88 -24.48
N VAL A 162 2.14 3.03 -23.51
CA VAL A 162 1.41 2.88 -22.26
C VAL A 162 2.16 3.64 -21.15
N GLU A 163 1.49 4.55 -20.46
CA GLU A 163 2.04 5.21 -19.28
C GLU A 163 1.56 4.50 -18.01
N ILE A 164 2.49 3.90 -17.28
CA ILE A 164 2.27 3.26 -15.98
C ILE A 164 2.75 4.21 -14.89
N VAL A 165 1.90 4.51 -13.93
CA VAL A 165 2.27 5.28 -12.75
C VAL A 165 2.42 4.34 -11.57
N ILE A 166 3.60 4.34 -10.95
CA ILE A 166 3.84 3.69 -9.66
C ILE A 166 3.65 4.77 -8.59
N ASP A 167 2.63 4.61 -7.78
CA ASP A 167 2.37 5.45 -6.63
C ASP A 167 2.93 4.77 -5.38
N TRP A 168 3.94 5.39 -4.80
CA TRP A 168 4.58 4.90 -3.59
C TRP A 168 4.10 5.72 -2.39
N ASP A 169 3.15 5.21 -1.63
CA ASP A 169 2.66 5.88 -0.42
C ASP A 169 3.74 5.85 0.67
N VAL A 170 4.54 6.91 0.72
CA VAL A 170 5.65 7.06 1.68
C VAL A 170 5.13 7.13 3.10
N GLY A 171 3.99 7.78 3.33
CA GLY A 171 3.37 7.92 4.65
C GLY A 171 2.99 6.58 5.28
N ARG A 172 2.56 5.64 4.46
CA ARG A 172 2.23 4.26 4.86
C ARG A 172 3.45 3.34 4.86
N SER A 173 4.44 3.67 4.06
CA SER A 173 5.62 2.83 3.87
C SER A 173 6.70 3.04 4.93
N PHE A 174 6.91 4.28 5.39
CA PHE A 174 7.94 4.59 6.38
C PHE A 174 7.30 4.89 7.73
N LEU A 175 7.13 3.84 8.53
CA LEU A 175 6.53 3.95 9.85
C LEU A 175 7.57 4.40 10.88
N TYR A 176 7.32 5.54 11.51
CA TYR A 176 8.16 6.04 12.58
C TYR A 176 7.93 5.29 13.88
N ASN A 177 9.00 4.86 14.53
CA ASN A 177 8.91 4.22 15.83
C ASN A 177 8.98 5.26 16.94
N TYR A 178 7.85 5.65 17.48
CA TYR A 178 7.75 6.62 18.58
C TYR A 178 8.33 6.13 19.91
N TYR A 179 8.56 4.82 20.05
CA TYR A 179 9.11 4.23 21.27
C TYR A 179 10.64 4.11 21.22
N ASP A 180 11.23 4.42 20.09
CA ASP A 180 12.68 4.42 19.90
C ASP A 180 13.22 5.84 20.05
N THR A 181 14.02 6.07 21.10
CA THR A 181 14.71 7.35 21.35
C THR A 181 15.73 7.72 20.24
N THR A 182 15.98 6.81 19.31
CA THR A 182 16.95 6.98 18.21
C THR A 182 16.34 7.51 16.92
N GLY A 183 15.01 7.68 16.85
CA GLY A 183 14.34 8.26 15.68
C GLY A 183 14.42 7.34 14.45
N THR A 184 13.98 6.09 14.61
CA THR A 184 14.07 5.05 13.58
C THR A 184 12.77 4.93 12.80
N PHE A 185 12.86 4.86 11.47
CA PHE A 185 11.77 4.43 10.58
C PHE A 185 11.89 2.94 10.27
N THR A 186 10.76 2.29 10.05
CA THR A 186 10.71 0.92 9.51
C THR A 186 10.01 0.97 8.16
N LEU A 187 10.66 0.44 7.11
CA LEU A 187 10.04 0.33 5.80
C LEU A 187 9.10 -0.87 5.75
N ILE A 188 7.82 -0.60 5.52
CA ILE A 188 6.79 -1.58 5.15
C ILE A 188 6.21 -1.09 3.83
N PRO A 189 6.73 -1.56 2.68
CA PRO A 189 6.48 -0.92 1.40
C PRO A 189 5.02 -1.01 0.99
N TRP A 190 4.44 0.11 0.63
CA TRP A 190 3.11 0.23 0.09
C TRP A 190 3.16 0.95 -1.26
N LEU A 191 3.05 0.17 -2.34
CA LEU A 191 3.08 0.65 -3.71
C LEU A 191 1.86 0.14 -4.47
N ARG A 192 1.32 0.98 -5.34
CA ARG A 192 0.32 0.57 -6.33
C ARG A 192 0.78 0.98 -7.73
N ALA A 193 0.34 0.24 -8.73
CA ALA A 193 0.60 0.56 -10.13
C ALA A 193 -0.72 0.77 -10.86
N VAL A 194 -0.82 1.88 -11.58
CA VAL A 194 -2.04 2.31 -12.27
C VAL A 194 -1.72 2.64 -13.71
N HIS A 195 -2.64 2.34 -14.60
CA HIS A 195 -2.58 2.82 -15.98
C HIS A 195 -3.03 4.28 -16.00
N LYS A 196 -2.13 5.21 -16.38
CA LYS A 196 -2.39 6.64 -16.29
C LYS A 196 -3.64 7.07 -17.08
N GLU A 197 -3.83 6.51 -18.26
CA GLU A 197 -4.95 6.84 -19.15
C GLU A 197 -6.31 6.45 -18.57
N PHE A 198 -6.35 5.40 -17.73
CA PHE A 198 -7.57 4.94 -17.07
C PHE A 198 -7.72 5.48 -15.64
N SER A 199 -6.89 6.45 -15.26
CA SER A 199 -6.94 7.08 -13.95
C SER A 199 -7.45 8.51 -14.01
N GLY A 200 -8.11 8.94 -12.94
CA GLY A 200 -8.54 10.30 -12.69
C GLY A 200 -7.90 10.91 -11.46
N THR A 201 -8.33 12.08 -11.10
CA THR A 201 -7.83 12.82 -9.93
C THR A 201 -8.99 13.21 -9.04
N LEU A 202 -8.82 13.06 -7.72
CA LEU A 202 -9.66 13.68 -6.71
C LEU A 202 -8.94 14.92 -6.20
N ALA A 203 -9.62 16.08 -6.19
CA ALA A 203 -9.07 17.31 -5.63
C ALA A 203 -10.15 18.09 -4.90
N GLY A 204 -9.76 19.02 -4.05
CA GLY A 204 -10.71 19.88 -3.35
C GLY A 204 -10.05 20.73 -2.30
N THR A 205 -10.85 21.35 -1.46
CA THR A 205 -10.38 22.12 -0.31
C THR A 205 -11.04 21.61 0.96
N VAL A 206 -10.24 21.50 2.02
CA VAL A 206 -10.74 21.20 3.37
C VAL A 206 -10.85 22.51 4.14
N THR A 207 -12.03 22.77 4.64
CA THR A 207 -12.33 23.96 5.44
C THR A 207 -13.02 23.55 6.75
N SER A 208 -13.06 24.46 7.70
CA SER A 208 -13.94 24.36 8.86
C SER A 208 -14.60 25.70 9.11
N ASN A 209 -15.82 25.67 9.62
CA ASN A 209 -16.54 26.88 10.04
C ASN A 209 -16.50 26.96 11.58
N HIS A 210 -15.33 27.29 12.11
CA HIS A 210 -15.14 27.51 13.54
C HIS A 210 -15.44 28.98 13.89
N SER A 211 -16.26 29.22 14.92
CA SER A 211 -16.63 30.56 15.38
C SER A 211 -17.27 31.45 14.30
N GLY A 212 -18.00 30.86 13.35
CA GLY A 212 -18.72 31.60 12.30
C GLY A 212 -17.85 32.12 11.16
N THR A 213 -16.58 31.74 11.11
CA THR A 213 -15.65 32.09 10.02
C THR A 213 -15.12 30.84 9.35
N THR A 214 -15.30 30.75 8.03
CA THR A 214 -14.73 29.65 7.25
C THR A 214 -13.20 29.80 7.16
N GLN A 215 -12.47 28.81 7.66
CA GLN A 215 -11.01 28.77 7.63
C GLN A 215 -10.52 27.54 6.87
N PRO A 216 -9.42 27.65 6.10
CA PRO A 216 -8.78 26.50 5.52
C PRO A 216 -8.18 25.61 6.61
N ILE A 217 -8.28 24.30 6.42
CA ILE A 217 -7.68 23.31 7.33
C ILE A 217 -6.46 22.71 6.65
N ALA A 218 -5.29 23.04 7.18
CA ALA A 218 -4.03 22.43 6.77
C ALA A 218 -3.86 21.05 7.41
N ASN A 219 -3.08 20.20 6.73
CA ASN A 219 -2.69 18.87 7.23
C ASN A 219 -3.85 17.91 7.50
N ALA A 220 -5.04 18.16 6.96
CA ALA A 220 -6.13 17.20 7.03
C ALA A 220 -5.80 15.96 6.19
N ASN A 221 -5.99 14.78 6.75
CA ASN A 221 -5.82 13.52 6.05
C ASN A 221 -7.03 13.27 5.16
N VAL A 222 -6.79 12.92 3.91
CA VAL A 222 -7.79 12.52 2.92
C VAL A 222 -7.54 11.06 2.59
N SER A 223 -8.44 10.19 2.98
CA SER A 223 -8.33 8.75 2.76
C SER A 223 -9.38 8.31 1.75
N VAL A 224 -8.95 7.67 0.68
CA VAL A 224 -9.81 7.14 -0.39
C VAL A 224 -9.93 5.64 -0.23
N TYR A 225 -11.14 5.15 -0.03
CA TYR A 225 -11.44 3.73 0.20
C TYR A 225 -12.24 3.15 -0.95
N GLY A 226 -11.91 1.90 -1.30
CA GLY A 226 -12.80 1.02 -2.05
C GLY A 226 -13.70 0.23 -1.11
N GLY A 227 -14.82 -0.27 -1.64
CA GLY A 227 -15.78 -1.07 -0.91
C GLY A 227 -17.22 -0.56 -1.04
N ASP A 228 -18.15 -1.21 -0.38
CA ASP A 228 -19.55 -0.84 -0.37
C ASP A 228 -19.81 0.19 0.75
N PRO A 229 -20.22 1.43 0.44
CA PRO A 229 -20.49 2.46 1.44
C PRO A 229 -21.62 2.11 2.40
N ASN A 230 -22.50 1.15 2.04
CA ASN A 230 -23.61 0.69 2.87
C ASN A 230 -23.20 -0.41 3.86
N ARG A 231 -21.96 -0.88 3.79
CA ARG A 231 -21.42 -1.86 4.72
C ARG A 231 -20.59 -1.18 5.81
N SER A 232 -20.28 -1.95 6.86
CA SER A 232 -19.39 -1.48 7.93
C SER A 232 -18.06 -0.97 7.38
N ALA A 233 -17.57 0.15 7.90
CA ALA A 233 -16.27 0.71 7.55
C ALA A 233 -15.10 -0.27 7.73
N SER A 234 -15.25 -1.31 8.56
CA SER A 234 -14.29 -2.39 8.71
C SER A 234 -14.12 -3.27 7.44
N THR A 235 -15.03 -3.15 6.48
CA THR A 235 -14.96 -3.87 5.20
C THR A 235 -14.37 -3.03 4.08
N TRP A 236 -14.11 -1.75 4.32
CA TRP A 236 -13.47 -0.87 3.36
C TRP A 236 -11.97 -1.11 3.32
N TYR A 237 -11.40 -1.03 2.13
CA TYR A 237 -9.95 -1.12 1.95
C TYR A 237 -9.40 0.20 1.44
N LEU A 238 -8.30 0.66 2.06
CA LEU A 238 -7.68 1.93 1.71
C LEU A 238 -6.95 1.81 0.37
N VAL A 239 -7.32 2.65 -0.59
CA VAL A 239 -6.76 2.69 -1.95
C VAL A 239 -5.64 3.70 -2.04
N ALA A 240 -5.90 4.94 -1.62
CA ALA A 240 -4.92 6.02 -1.70
C ALA A 240 -5.13 7.03 -0.57
N THR A 241 -4.09 7.82 -0.31
CA THR A 241 -4.12 8.89 0.68
C THR A 241 -3.75 10.23 0.06
N GLY A 242 -4.23 11.30 0.67
CA GLY A 242 -3.88 12.68 0.38
C GLY A 242 -3.78 13.49 1.66
N ARG A 243 -3.24 14.69 1.56
CA ARG A 243 -3.16 15.64 2.68
C ARG A 243 -3.39 17.06 2.19
N SER A 244 -4.12 17.84 2.95
CA SER A 244 -4.33 19.26 2.61
C SER A 244 -3.10 20.10 2.95
N ASP A 245 -2.82 21.08 2.11
CA ASP A 245 -1.77 22.08 2.32
C ASP A 245 -2.23 23.25 3.22
N ALA A 246 -1.38 24.26 3.38
CA ALA A 246 -1.67 25.44 4.21
C ALA A 246 -2.90 26.24 3.74
N THR A 247 -3.33 26.07 2.50
CA THR A 247 -4.53 26.70 1.93
C THR A 247 -5.77 25.81 2.06
N GLY A 248 -5.63 24.64 2.66
CA GLY A 248 -6.65 23.61 2.73
C GLY A 248 -6.78 22.78 1.45
N PHE A 249 -6.03 23.10 0.38
CA PHE A 249 -6.11 22.35 -0.88
C PHE A 249 -5.49 20.98 -0.74
N TYR A 250 -6.17 19.97 -1.32
CA TYR A 250 -5.65 18.60 -1.43
C TYR A 250 -5.82 18.06 -2.84
N ARG A 251 -4.98 17.10 -3.18
CA ARG A 251 -5.03 16.36 -4.44
C ARG A 251 -4.59 14.93 -4.24
N VAL A 252 -5.41 13.98 -4.67
CA VAL A 252 -5.10 12.55 -4.77
C VAL A 252 -5.18 12.18 -6.24
N ALA A 253 -4.04 12.01 -6.87
CA ALA A 253 -3.94 11.74 -8.29
C ALA A 253 -3.89 10.23 -8.59
N PHE A 254 -4.09 9.89 -9.87
CA PHE A 254 -3.94 8.55 -10.40
C PHE A 254 -4.82 7.50 -9.69
N LEU A 255 -6.05 7.86 -9.37
CA LEU A 255 -7.06 6.91 -8.92
C LEU A 255 -7.66 6.21 -10.14
N GLY A 256 -7.78 4.89 -10.11
CA GLY A 256 -8.50 4.15 -11.14
C GLY A 256 -9.92 4.68 -11.29
N SER A 257 -10.50 4.60 -12.51
CA SER A 257 -11.90 5.00 -12.68
C SER A 257 -12.82 4.11 -11.86
N GLY A 258 -13.73 4.71 -11.12
CA GLY A 258 -14.64 3.96 -10.27
C GLY A 258 -15.31 4.81 -9.20
N THR A 259 -16.01 4.14 -8.30
CA THR A 259 -16.72 4.79 -7.19
C THR A 259 -16.00 4.49 -5.88
N TYR A 260 -15.73 5.51 -5.12
CA TYR A 260 -14.94 5.45 -3.89
C TYR A 260 -15.68 6.08 -2.71
N ILE A 261 -15.23 5.73 -1.51
CA ILE A 261 -15.62 6.38 -0.27
C ILE A 261 -14.47 7.28 0.15
N VAL A 262 -14.73 8.56 0.40
CA VAL A 262 -13.71 9.51 0.81
C VAL A 262 -13.95 9.91 2.26
N ARG A 263 -12.96 9.67 3.10
CA ARG A 263 -12.93 10.13 4.49
C ARG A 263 -11.90 11.22 4.65
N VAL A 264 -12.33 12.33 5.24
CA VAL A 264 -11.45 13.47 5.56
C VAL A 264 -11.51 13.72 7.06
N GLU A 265 -10.34 13.81 7.68
CA GLU A 265 -10.18 14.05 9.10
C GLU A 265 -8.94 14.91 9.39
N GLN A 266 -8.95 15.61 10.51
CA GLN A 266 -7.80 16.37 10.97
C GLN A 266 -7.38 15.88 12.37
N PRO A 267 -6.35 15.02 12.46
CA PRO A 267 -5.95 14.39 13.73
C PRO A 267 -5.49 15.38 14.81
N ASP A 268 -4.91 16.52 14.40
CA ASP A 268 -4.43 17.55 15.33
C ASP A 268 -5.57 18.41 15.91
N TYR A 269 -6.78 18.29 15.34
CA TYR A 269 -7.99 18.99 15.78
C TYR A 269 -9.09 17.97 16.10
N PRO A 270 -8.99 17.25 17.22
CA PRO A 270 -9.92 16.15 17.55
C PRO A 270 -11.36 16.65 17.80
N PHE A 271 -11.57 17.95 17.94
CA PHE A 271 -12.91 18.55 18.02
C PHE A 271 -13.60 18.68 16.65
N LEU A 272 -12.91 18.43 15.55
CA LEU A 272 -13.52 18.36 14.22
C LEU A 272 -13.91 16.93 13.91
N ALA A 273 -15.19 16.73 13.61
CA ALA A 273 -15.69 15.42 13.19
C ALA A 273 -15.12 15.05 11.82
N ALA A 274 -14.73 13.77 11.67
CA ALA A 274 -14.37 13.25 10.36
C ALA A 274 -15.58 13.31 9.42
N SER A 275 -15.34 13.77 8.19
CA SER A 275 -16.34 13.76 7.12
C SER A 275 -16.18 12.51 6.29
N ILE A 276 -17.29 11.83 5.98
CA ILE A 276 -17.31 10.69 5.08
C ILE A 276 -18.25 11.01 3.92
N THR A 277 -17.73 11.01 2.71
CA THR A 277 -18.51 11.17 1.48
C THR A 277 -18.55 9.82 0.77
N PRO A 278 -19.70 9.14 0.75
CA PRO A 278 -19.88 7.89 0.01
C PRO A 278 -20.05 8.15 -1.49
N ALA A 279 -19.74 7.15 -2.30
CA ALA A 279 -20.03 7.12 -3.74
C ALA A 279 -19.45 8.31 -4.54
N VAL A 280 -18.19 8.66 -4.26
CA VAL A 280 -17.43 9.65 -5.05
C VAL A 280 -16.98 8.99 -6.35
N GLU A 281 -17.46 9.49 -7.49
CA GLU A 281 -17.11 8.96 -8.80
C GLU A 281 -15.81 9.58 -9.31
N ILE A 282 -14.89 8.74 -9.73
CA ILE A 282 -13.64 9.13 -10.40
C ILE A 282 -13.72 8.69 -11.85
N VAL A 283 -13.53 9.64 -12.75
CA VAL A 283 -13.56 9.42 -14.20
C VAL A 283 -12.15 9.57 -14.76
N ALA A 284 -11.77 8.67 -15.66
CA ALA A 284 -10.48 8.71 -16.34
C ALA A 284 -10.24 10.03 -17.05
N GLY A 285 -9.05 10.59 -16.90
CA GLY A 285 -8.63 11.86 -17.50
C GLY A 285 -9.20 13.10 -16.82
N ASP A 286 -10.20 12.96 -15.93
CA ASP A 286 -10.87 14.08 -15.30
C ASP A 286 -10.41 14.32 -13.86
N THR A 287 -10.74 15.51 -13.37
CA THR A 287 -10.58 15.86 -11.94
C THR A 287 -11.94 16.01 -11.27
N THR A 288 -12.24 15.10 -10.36
CA THR A 288 -13.41 15.20 -9.49
C THR A 288 -13.12 16.19 -8.38
N ASN A 289 -13.90 17.28 -8.31
CA ASN A 289 -13.76 18.30 -7.29
C ASN A 289 -14.66 17.96 -6.08
N LEU A 290 -14.07 17.75 -4.92
CA LEU A 290 -14.77 17.44 -3.68
C LEU A 290 -14.33 18.40 -2.55
N PRO A 291 -14.93 19.59 -2.44
CA PRO A 291 -14.71 20.43 -1.27
C PRO A 291 -15.34 19.81 -0.03
N VAL A 292 -14.62 19.81 1.08
CA VAL A 292 -15.07 19.21 2.34
C VAL A 292 -15.02 20.27 3.44
N SER A 293 -16.14 20.45 4.15
CA SER A 293 -16.18 21.26 5.36
C SER A 293 -16.26 20.34 6.56
N LEU A 294 -15.21 20.36 7.38
CA LEU A 294 -15.22 19.66 8.67
C LEU A 294 -16.06 20.48 9.65
N THR A 295 -17.01 19.81 10.28
CA THR A 295 -17.85 20.40 11.31
C THR A 295 -17.30 20.05 12.69
N GLU A 296 -17.56 20.90 13.66
CA GLU A 296 -17.23 20.56 15.03
C GLU A 296 -17.96 19.28 15.45
N ALA A 297 -17.23 18.38 16.08
CA ALA A 297 -17.80 17.19 16.69
C ALA A 297 -18.72 17.67 17.83
N GLY A 298 -20.04 17.64 17.58
CA GLY A 298 -21.00 18.15 18.54
C GLY A 298 -21.14 19.66 18.60
N ALA A 299 -21.36 20.34 17.44
CA ALA A 299 -21.81 21.72 17.43
C ALA A 299 -23.10 21.87 18.26
N GLY A 300 -22.98 22.10 19.57
CA GLY A 300 -24.08 22.24 20.50
C GLY A 300 -23.90 21.66 21.90
N GLY A 301 -22.80 20.99 22.25
CA GLY A 301 -22.65 20.41 23.58
C GLY A 301 -21.23 19.97 23.96
N ALA A 302 -21.04 19.80 25.25
CA ALA A 302 -19.85 19.16 25.77
C ALA A 302 -19.75 17.71 25.23
N PHE A 303 -18.54 17.27 24.88
CA PHE A 303 -18.29 15.93 24.35
C PHE A 303 -17.08 15.28 25.04
N LEU A 304 -17.05 13.95 25.01
CA LEU A 304 -15.87 13.14 25.26
C LEU A 304 -15.74 12.17 24.12
N GLN A 305 -14.55 12.02 23.55
CA GLN A 305 -14.27 11.09 22.45
C GLN A 305 -12.97 10.33 22.71
N ILE A 306 -13.04 8.99 22.61
CA ILE A 306 -11.86 8.11 22.68
C ILE A 306 -11.31 7.87 21.28
N THR A 307 -10.01 7.99 21.14
CA THR A 307 -9.28 7.65 19.90
C THR A 307 -8.10 6.74 20.21
N GLY A 308 -7.75 5.88 19.25
CA GLY A 308 -6.59 4.97 19.34
C GLY A 308 -6.81 3.64 18.64
N PRO A 309 -5.83 2.72 18.73
CA PRO A 309 -5.95 1.39 18.14
C PRO A 309 -7.09 0.59 18.76
N THR A 310 -7.80 -0.20 17.95
CA THR A 310 -8.91 -1.05 18.37
C THR A 310 -8.52 -2.53 18.55
N SER A 311 -7.23 -2.86 18.41
CA SER A 311 -6.73 -4.21 18.63
C SER A 311 -5.37 -4.21 19.32
N VAL A 312 -5.12 -5.25 20.13
CA VAL A 312 -3.84 -5.46 20.83
C VAL A 312 -3.60 -6.95 21.00
N GLY A 313 -2.35 -7.41 20.88
CA GLY A 313 -1.99 -8.79 21.18
C GLY A 313 -1.96 -9.05 22.68
N VAL A 314 -2.14 -10.32 23.12
CA VAL A 314 -1.91 -10.73 24.50
C VAL A 314 -0.49 -10.37 24.92
N GLY A 315 -0.34 -9.71 26.08
CA GLY A 315 0.95 -9.16 26.57
C GLY A 315 1.35 -7.84 25.89
N GLY A 316 0.70 -7.44 24.79
CA GLY A 316 0.93 -6.18 24.12
C GLY A 316 0.28 -5.01 24.87
N ARG A 317 0.67 -3.81 24.47
CA ARG A 317 0.16 -2.55 25.04
C ARG A 317 -0.14 -1.55 23.93
N ILE A 318 -1.26 -0.84 24.05
CA ILE A 318 -1.66 0.28 23.18
C ILE A 318 -1.97 1.50 24.04
N THR A 319 -1.93 2.66 23.43
CA THR A 319 -2.30 3.93 24.06
C THR A 319 -3.59 4.45 23.45
N LEU A 320 -4.53 4.84 24.28
CA LEU A 320 -5.76 5.54 23.90
C LEU A 320 -5.68 6.98 24.38
N PHE A 321 -6.36 7.86 23.67
CA PHE A 321 -6.47 9.29 23.99
C PHE A 321 -7.95 9.65 24.11
N ALA A 322 -8.27 10.51 25.09
CA ALA A 322 -9.60 11.09 25.26
C ALA A 322 -9.56 12.58 24.97
N ALA A 323 -10.33 13.02 23.99
CA ALA A 323 -10.58 14.43 23.78
C ALA A 323 -11.85 14.83 24.54
N VAL A 324 -11.77 15.84 25.41
CA VAL A 324 -12.90 16.38 26.14
C VAL A 324 -13.16 17.80 25.69
N GLY A 325 -14.38 18.07 25.22
CA GLY A 325 -14.85 19.41 24.87
C GLY A 325 -15.84 19.94 25.89
N GLY A 326 -15.72 21.21 26.28
CA GLY A 326 -16.68 21.91 27.14
C GLY A 326 -17.99 22.25 26.42
N ALA A 327 -18.91 22.93 27.10
CA ALA A 327 -20.26 23.26 26.62
C ALA A 327 -20.28 23.96 25.23
N ASN A 328 -19.18 24.56 24.82
CA ASN A 328 -19.05 25.26 23.55
C ASN A 328 -18.22 24.47 22.53
N GLY A 329 -17.96 23.17 22.76
CA GLY A 329 -17.08 22.36 21.92
C GLY A 329 -15.60 22.70 22.02
N VAL A 330 -15.21 23.67 22.86
CA VAL A 330 -13.81 24.05 23.04
C VAL A 330 -13.09 22.97 23.86
N PRO A 331 -11.91 22.49 23.41
CA PRO A 331 -11.13 21.50 24.13
C PRO A 331 -10.83 21.95 25.57
N VAL A 332 -11.09 21.08 26.53
CA VAL A 332 -10.73 21.30 27.94
C VAL A 332 -9.25 20.93 28.09
N PRO A 333 -8.38 21.87 28.46
CA PRO A 333 -6.98 21.56 28.69
C PRO A 333 -6.82 20.72 29.95
N ASN A 334 -6.00 19.65 29.87
CA ASN A 334 -5.74 18.72 30.96
C ASN A 334 -7.02 18.15 31.60
N PRO A 335 -7.94 17.53 30.85
CA PRO A 335 -9.19 17.07 31.40
C PRO A 335 -8.96 15.95 32.42
N GLN A 336 -9.82 15.94 33.45
CA GLN A 336 -9.83 14.82 34.40
C GLN A 336 -10.68 13.70 33.77
N VAL A 337 -10.02 12.67 33.27
CA VAL A 337 -10.67 11.51 32.66
C VAL A 337 -10.43 10.27 33.48
N SER A 338 -11.49 9.58 33.84
CA SER A 338 -11.46 8.28 34.48
C SER A 338 -11.64 7.19 33.41
N TRP A 339 -10.83 6.15 33.49
CA TRP A 339 -10.82 5.07 32.52
C TRP A 339 -11.18 3.74 33.18
N THR A 340 -12.07 2.99 32.58
CA THR A 340 -12.49 1.66 33.04
C THR A 340 -12.55 0.68 31.88
N SER A 341 -12.40 -0.61 32.17
CA SER A 341 -12.60 -1.70 31.23
C SER A 341 -13.82 -2.51 31.64
N SER A 342 -14.64 -2.90 30.67
CA SER A 342 -15.77 -3.80 30.91
C SER A 342 -15.32 -5.20 31.31
N ASP A 343 -14.12 -5.61 30.92
CA ASP A 343 -13.48 -6.88 31.31
C ASP A 343 -11.96 -6.69 31.45
N PRO A 344 -11.48 -6.34 32.66
CA PRO A 344 -10.05 -6.20 32.93
C PRO A 344 -9.23 -7.49 32.79
N ALA A 345 -9.90 -8.67 32.81
CA ALA A 345 -9.22 -9.93 32.54
C ALA A 345 -8.87 -10.11 31.06
N VAL A 346 -9.64 -9.50 30.17
CA VAL A 346 -9.36 -9.45 28.73
C VAL A 346 -8.43 -8.27 28.38
N ALA A 347 -8.81 -7.06 28.78
CA ALA A 347 -8.01 -5.86 28.54
C ALA A 347 -7.98 -4.98 29.78
N GLU A 348 -6.81 -4.88 30.39
CA GLU A 348 -6.57 -3.99 31.55
C GLU A 348 -6.28 -2.58 31.07
N VAL A 349 -6.95 -1.57 31.66
CA VAL A 349 -6.71 -0.16 31.36
C VAL A 349 -6.11 0.56 32.56
N LEU A 350 -5.11 1.39 32.28
CA LEU A 350 -4.50 2.29 33.25
C LEU A 350 -4.46 3.69 32.61
N GLY A 351 -5.30 4.59 33.10
CA GLY A 351 -5.42 5.95 32.54
C GLY A 351 -4.88 7.01 33.50
N ILE A 352 -4.26 8.06 32.92
CA ILE A 352 -3.82 9.27 33.63
C ILE A 352 -4.24 10.45 32.76
N GLY A 353 -5.22 11.21 33.26
CA GLY A 353 -5.79 12.34 32.50
C GLY A 353 -6.40 11.91 31.18
N ASP A 354 -6.08 12.60 30.11
CA ASP A 354 -6.58 12.34 28.76
C ASP A 354 -5.96 11.12 28.06
N THR A 355 -5.06 10.40 28.71
CA THR A 355 -4.33 9.29 28.12
C THR A 355 -4.52 8.01 28.92
N ALA A 356 -4.71 6.88 28.24
CA ALA A 356 -4.78 5.57 28.86
C ALA A 356 -3.89 4.53 28.15
N SER A 357 -3.22 3.70 28.94
CA SER A 357 -2.52 2.52 28.47
C SER A 357 -3.41 1.31 28.62
N VAL A 358 -3.66 0.58 27.55
CA VAL A 358 -4.44 -0.67 27.54
C VAL A 358 -3.50 -1.83 27.29
N THR A 359 -3.52 -2.81 28.20
CA THR A 359 -2.72 -4.04 28.11
C THR A 359 -3.63 -5.22 27.83
N GLY A 360 -3.39 -5.96 26.73
CA GLY A 360 -4.10 -7.20 26.41
C GLY A 360 -3.69 -8.31 27.39
N ARG A 361 -4.65 -8.92 28.08
CA ARG A 361 -4.41 -9.98 29.08
C ARG A 361 -4.84 -11.36 28.58
N GLN A 362 -6.01 -11.47 27.99
CA GLN A 362 -6.56 -12.71 27.42
C GLN A 362 -7.25 -12.40 26.08
N PRO A 363 -7.30 -13.37 25.14
CA PRO A 363 -8.04 -13.20 23.90
C PRO A 363 -9.52 -12.93 24.15
N GLY A 364 -10.09 -11.95 23.46
CA GLY A 364 -11.50 -11.59 23.61
C GLY A 364 -11.76 -10.14 23.23
N PHE A 365 -12.90 -9.64 23.64
CA PHE A 365 -13.30 -8.25 23.47
C PHE A 365 -13.54 -7.60 24.81
N ALA A 366 -13.01 -6.41 25.01
CA ALA A 366 -13.34 -5.58 26.16
C ALA A 366 -13.65 -4.16 25.69
N THR A 367 -14.63 -3.54 26.28
CA THR A 367 -14.97 -2.15 26.02
C THR A 367 -14.27 -1.26 27.03
N ILE A 368 -13.41 -0.37 26.55
CA ILE A 368 -12.78 0.66 27.36
C ILE A 368 -13.70 1.88 27.41
N ILE A 369 -14.00 2.35 28.59
CA ILE A 369 -14.90 3.46 28.84
C ILE A 369 -14.10 4.58 29.48
N ALA A 370 -14.21 5.78 28.90
CA ALA A 370 -13.71 7.02 29.49
C ALA A 370 -14.88 7.84 29.99
N THR A 371 -14.70 8.46 31.14
CA THR A 371 -15.68 9.37 31.74
C THR A 371 -15.00 10.65 32.23
N SER A 372 -15.65 11.79 31.98
CA SER A 372 -15.23 13.10 32.51
C SER A 372 -16.48 13.88 32.89
N ASP A 373 -16.65 14.17 34.16
CA ASP A 373 -17.90 14.72 34.71
C ASP A 373 -19.14 13.91 34.31
N THR A 374 -20.03 14.48 33.52
CA THR A 374 -21.24 13.82 33.01
C THR A 374 -21.06 13.20 31.61
N LEU A 375 -19.89 13.36 31.02
CA LEU A 375 -19.58 12.88 29.68
C LEU A 375 -19.00 11.47 29.74
N SER A 376 -19.33 10.64 28.75
CA SER A 376 -18.72 9.33 28.59
C SER A 376 -18.62 8.97 27.13
N ASP A 377 -17.59 8.20 26.78
CA ASP A 377 -17.45 7.52 25.51
C ASP A 377 -16.85 6.13 25.72
N SER A 378 -16.97 5.27 24.72
CA SER A 378 -16.49 3.91 24.83
C SER A 378 -15.88 3.42 23.53
N LEU A 379 -14.79 2.63 23.63
CA LEU A 379 -14.11 2.03 22.51
C LEU A 379 -13.89 0.54 22.78
N THR A 380 -14.40 -0.31 21.89
CA THR A 380 -14.19 -1.76 21.99
C THR A 380 -12.81 -2.14 21.46
N ILE A 381 -12.04 -2.83 22.29
CA ILE A 381 -10.73 -3.36 21.97
C ILE A 381 -10.82 -4.86 21.78
N GLN A 382 -10.32 -5.34 20.67
CA GLN A 382 -10.09 -6.75 20.44
C GLN A 382 -8.71 -7.14 20.95
N VAL A 383 -8.65 -8.03 21.93
CA VAL A 383 -7.39 -8.66 22.32
C VAL A 383 -7.23 -9.94 21.49
N THR A 384 -6.24 -9.91 20.58
CA THR A 384 -5.89 -11.07 19.77
C THR A 384 -5.02 -12.03 20.60
N GLY A 385 -5.24 -13.34 20.42
CA GLY A 385 -4.40 -14.35 21.08
C GLY A 385 -2.93 -14.15 20.78
N THR A 386 -2.06 -14.78 21.58
CA THR A 386 -0.64 -14.88 21.20
C THR A 386 -0.57 -15.37 19.77
N PRO A 387 0.23 -14.72 18.91
CA PRO A 387 0.39 -15.22 17.55
C PRO A 387 0.70 -16.70 17.62
N ALA A 388 -0.09 -17.54 16.94
CA ALA A 388 0.12 -18.98 16.94
C ALA A 388 1.59 -19.24 16.59
N SER A 389 2.31 -19.98 17.43
CA SER A 389 3.72 -20.28 17.20
C SER A 389 3.88 -21.20 16.00
N VAL A 390 5.01 -21.11 15.31
CA VAL A 390 5.33 -22.01 14.23
C VAL A 390 5.48 -23.43 14.78
N ALA A 391 4.61 -24.33 14.31
CA ALA A 391 4.66 -25.75 14.64
C ALA A 391 5.38 -26.55 13.55
N THR A 392 5.16 -26.20 12.29
CA THR A 392 5.79 -26.88 11.14
C THR A 392 6.35 -25.86 10.15
N VAL A 393 7.52 -26.25 9.60
CA VAL A 393 8.20 -25.52 8.52
C VAL A 393 8.33 -26.48 7.33
N THR A 394 7.83 -26.12 6.18
CA THR A 394 7.89 -26.94 4.96
C THR A 394 8.54 -26.14 3.86
N VAL A 395 9.61 -26.69 3.25
CA VAL A 395 10.28 -26.07 2.10
C VAL A 395 9.76 -26.71 0.81
N GLN A 396 9.45 -25.89 -0.18
CA GLN A 396 9.02 -26.34 -1.51
C GLN A 396 9.83 -25.67 -2.61
N PRO A 397 10.22 -26.43 -3.66
CA PRO A 397 10.06 -27.88 -3.79
C PRO A 397 10.87 -28.64 -2.72
N ALA A 398 10.42 -29.84 -2.34
CA ALA A 398 11.12 -30.67 -1.37
C ALA A 398 12.47 -31.21 -1.87
N SER A 399 12.68 -31.20 -3.20
CA SER A 399 13.93 -31.55 -3.84
C SER A 399 14.12 -30.83 -5.16
N ALA A 400 15.37 -30.60 -5.55
CA ALA A 400 15.73 -30.06 -6.86
C ALA A 400 16.97 -30.78 -7.43
N SER A 401 17.01 -30.92 -8.76
CA SER A 401 18.19 -31.45 -9.50
C SER A 401 18.63 -30.34 -10.47
N LEU A 402 19.91 -29.93 -10.38
CA LEU A 402 20.45 -28.77 -11.08
C LEU A 402 21.74 -29.16 -11.80
N ALA A 403 21.99 -28.62 -12.99
CA ALA A 403 23.34 -28.60 -13.53
C ALA A 403 24.19 -27.54 -12.80
N VAL A 404 25.53 -27.71 -12.86
CA VAL A 404 26.45 -26.70 -12.35
C VAL A 404 26.20 -25.36 -13.08
N GLY A 405 25.93 -24.30 -12.35
CA GLY A 405 25.60 -22.97 -12.88
C GLY A 405 24.11 -22.63 -12.89
N ASP A 406 23.24 -23.64 -12.81
CA ASP A 406 21.79 -23.42 -12.76
C ASP A 406 21.33 -22.88 -11.39
N SER A 407 20.24 -22.15 -11.40
CA SER A 407 19.61 -21.59 -10.20
C SER A 407 18.25 -22.26 -9.92
N ALA A 408 17.89 -22.34 -8.66
CA ALA A 408 16.57 -22.80 -8.23
C ALA A 408 16.02 -21.89 -7.13
N SER A 409 14.69 -21.74 -7.14
CA SER A 409 13.95 -21.00 -6.12
C SER A 409 13.24 -21.96 -5.18
N PHE A 410 13.25 -21.62 -3.88
CA PHE A 410 12.55 -22.38 -2.86
C PHE A 410 11.71 -21.43 -2.03
N THR A 411 10.54 -21.90 -1.60
CA THR A 411 9.61 -21.16 -0.74
C THR A 411 9.34 -21.97 0.52
N VAL A 412 9.23 -21.30 1.65
CA VAL A 412 8.86 -21.93 2.91
C VAL A 412 7.40 -21.63 3.27
N PHE A 413 6.70 -22.63 3.75
CA PHE A 413 5.38 -22.54 4.34
C PHE A 413 5.50 -22.81 5.84
N LEU A 414 5.05 -21.84 6.63
CA LEU A 414 5.01 -21.91 8.08
C LEU A 414 3.57 -22.18 8.51
N ARG A 415 3.37 -23.18 9.39
CA ARG A 415 2.04 -23.50 9.90
C ARG A 415 2.04 -23.64 11.43
N ASP A 416 0.91 -23.29 12.03
CA ASP A 416 0.65 -23.54 13.44
C ASP A 416 0.30 -25.00 13.73
N SER A 417 0.04 -25.33 14.99
CA SER A 417 -0.29 -26.68 15.45
C SER A 417 -1.63 -27.22 14.92
N VAL A 418 -2.51 -26.36 14.40
CA VAL A 418 -3.79 -26.73 13.79
C VAL A 418 -3.79 -26.64 12.27
N GLY A 419 -2.62 -26.30 11.67
CA GLY A 419 -2.40 -26.31 10.24
C GLY A 419 -2.65 -25.00 9.51
N ASN A 420 -2.99 -23.91 10.19
CA ASN A 420 -3.15 -22.60 9.56
C ASN A 420 -1.81 -22.06 9.09
N VAL A 421 -1.81 -21.40 7.94
CA VAL A 421 -0.61 -20.74 7.40
C VAL A 421 -0.31 -19.49 8.22
N LEU A 422 0.94 -19.36 8.65
CA LEU A 422 1.47 -18.20 9.35
C LEU A 422 2.27 -17.32 8.38
N THR A 423 1.99 -16.03 8.38
CA THR A 423 2.68 -15.01 7.57
C THR A 423 3.43 -14.03 8.47
N GLY A 424 4.40 -13.27 7.90
CA GLY A 424 5.12 -12.23 8.65
C GLY A 424 6.08 -12.77 9.72
N ARG A 425 6.47 -14.03 9.65
CA ARG A 425 7.42 -14.64 10.59
C ARG A 425 8.85 -14.58 10.04
N PRO A 426 9.84 -14.31 10.89
CA PRO A 426 11.24 -14.33 10.46
C PRO A 426 11.65 -15.74 10.06
N VAL A 427 12.34 -15.86 8.94
CA VAL A 427 12.90 -17.11 8.43
C VAL A 427 14.39 -16.94 8.19
N SER A 428 15.18 -17.89 8.68
CA SER A 428 16.60 -17.97 8.38
C SER A 428 16.86 -19.15 7.47
N TRP A 429 17.63 -18.93 6.40
CA TRP A 429 17.98 -19.94 5.43
C TRP A 429 19.44 -20.34 5.54
N PHE A 430 19.72 -21.62 5.38
CA PHE A 430 21.08 -22.16 5.45
C PHE A 430 21.24 -23.33 4.45
N SER A 431 22.35 -23.36 3.72
CA SER A 431 22.76 -24.51 2.89
C SER A 431 23.87 -25.29 3.59
N THR A 432 23.71 -26.60 3.69
CA THR A 432 24.65 -27.46 4.41
C THR A 432 25.94 -27.75 3.64
N ASP A 433 25.96 -27.49 2.31
CA ASP A 433 27.13 -27.75 1.48
C ASP A 433 27.29 -26.67 0.39
N SER A 434 28.55 -26.39 0.04
CA SER A 434 28.90 -25.41 -1.00
C SER A 434 28.58 -25.87 -2.46
N ALA A 435 28.02 -27.07 -2.63
CA ALA A 435 27.48 -27.49 -3.92
C ALA A 435 26.31 -26.61 -4.33
N PHE A 436 25.53 -26.14 -3.35
CA PHE A 436 24.47 -25.16 -3.55
C PHE A 436 24.68 -23.95 -2.64
N VAL A 437 24.77 -22.77 -3.23
CA VAL A 437 25.00 -21.49 -2.51
C VAL A 437 23.78 -20.62 -2.65
N ILE A 438 23.27 -20.13 -1.51
CA ILE A 438 22.18 -19.16 -1.47
C ILE A 438 22.72 -17.82 -1.98
N GLU A 439 22.12 -17.30 -3.05
CA GLU A 439 22.49 -16.01 -3.64
C GLU A 439 21.57 -14.89 -3.17
N ILE A 440 20.29 -15.20 -3.00
CA ILE A 440 19.26 -14.22 -2.64
C ILE A 440 18.30 -14.87 -1.64
N SER A 441 17.95 -14.13 -0.57
CA SER A 441 16.98 -14.57 0.43
C SER A 441 15.95 -13.46 0.68
N TYR A 442 14.67 -13.76 0.53
CA TYR A 442 13.54 -12.87 0.69
C TYR A 442 12.57 -13.40 1.75
N GLY A 443 12.96 -13.39 3.02
CA GLY A 443 12.09 -13.89 4.08
C GLY A 443 11.64 -15.32 3.83
N THR A 444 10.42 -15.51 3.28
CA THR A 444 9.86 -16.84 3.01
C THR A 444 10.34 -17.49 1.72
N ALA A 445 11.16 -16.82 0.91
CA ALA A 445 11.70 -17.36 -0.33
C ALA A 445 13.22 -17.21 -0.43
N VAL A 446 13.86 -18.11 -1.17
CA VAL A 446 15.30 -18.10 -1.40
C VAL A 446 15.60 -18.54 -2.82
N VAL A 447 16.60 -17.93 -3.43
CA VAL A 447 17.20 -18.36 -4.68
C VAL A 447 18.64 -18.74 -4.43
N GLY A 448 19.06 -19.86 -4.93
CA GLY A 448 20.43 -20.31 -4.87
C GLY A 448 20.87 -20.97 -6.14
N ARG A 449 22.18 -21.19 -6.28
CA ARG A 449 22.85 -21.70 -7.48
C ARG A 449 23.66 -22.93 -7.17
N GLY A 450 23.60 -23.92 -8.07
CA GLY A 450 24.53 -25.03 -8.09
C GLY A 450 25.94 -24.58 -8.47
N ARG A 451 26.91 -24.75 -7.57
CA ARG A 451 28.30 -24.30 -7.76
C ARG A 451 29.27 -25.41 -8.16
N ARG A 452 29.03 -26.62 -7.69
CA ARG A 452 29.82 -27.80 -8.01
C ARG A 452 28.99 -29.06 -7.87
N VAL A 453 29.39 -30.12 -8.55
CA VAL A 453 28.75 -31.44 -8.41
C VAL A 453 28.75 -31.89 -6.95
N GLY A 454 27.58 -32.33 -6.45
CA GLY A 454 27.42 -32.75 -5.07
C GLY A 454 25.96 -32.66 -4.61
N SER A 455 25.75 -32.85 -3.32
CA SER A 455 24.41 -32.75 -2.69
C SER A 455 24.45 -31.77 -1.53
N ALA A 456 23.39 -30.98 -1.36
CA ALA A 456 23.20 -30.07 -0.25
C ALA A 456 21.78 -30.23 0.34
N LEU A 457 21.62 -29.97 1.64
CA LEU A 457 20.33 -29.71 2.24
C LEU A 457 20.15 -28.21 2.41
N LEU A 458 19.10 -27.68 1.83
CA LEU A 458 18.65 -26.33 2.08
C LEU A 458 17.69 -26.33 3.25
N GLN A 459 18.02 -25.59 4.30
CA GLN A 459 17.27 -25.54 5.54
C GLN A 459 16.64 -24.15 5.73
N ALA A 460 15.37 -24.14 6.11
CA ALA A 460 14.66 -22.95 6.54
C ALA A 460 14.28 -23.08 8.00
N THR A 461 14.64 -22.13 8.84
CA THR A 461 14.34 -22.16 10.27
C THR A 461 13.52 -20.94 10.67
N SER A 462 12.42 -21.16 11.40
CA SER A 462 11.57 -20.12 11.98
C SER A 462 11.12 -20.55 13.36
N GLU A 463 11.26 -19.65 14.35
CA GLU A 463 10.89 -19.91 15.76
C GLU A 463 11.43 -21.25 16.32
N GLY A 464 12.65 -21.62 15.91
CA GLY A 464 13.30 -22.88 16.36
C GLY A 464 12.80 -24.16 15.68
N LYS A 465 11.89 -24.06 14.70
CA LYS A 465 11.46 -25.19 13.85
C LYS A 465 12.18 -25.12 12.51
N THR A 466 12.57 -26.28 11.97
CA THR A 466 13.34 -26.38 10.75
C THR A 466 12.64 -27.28 9.74
N GLY A 467 12.51 -26.79 8.50
CA GLY A 467 12.14 -27.56 7.30
C GLY A 467 13.33 -27.64 6.35
N GLN A 468 13.34 -28.60 5.44
CA GLN A 468 14.48 -28.79 4.53
C GLN A 468 14.07 -29.30 3.16
N ALA A 469 14.90 -28.98 2.16
CA ALA A 469 14.82 -29.53 0.80
C ALA A 469 16.17 -30.16 0.44
N THR A 470 16.14 -31.23 -0.38
CA THR A 470 17.34 -31.90 -0.87
C THR A 470 17.71 -31.37 -2.26
N ILE A 471 18.95 -30.98 -2.46
CA ILE A 471 19.43 -30.45 -3.74
C ILE A 471 20.56 -31.36 -4.25
N SER A 472 20.44 -31.81 -5.46
CA SER A 472 21.50 -32.56 -6.20
C SER A 472 22.00 -31.70 -7.34
N VAL A 473 23.31 -31.45 -7.37
CA VAL A 473 23.98 -30.72 -8.46
C VAL A 473 24.83 -31.73 -9.25
N HIS A 474 24.65 -31.79 -10.57
CA HIS A 474 25.31 -32.71 -11.48
C HIS A 474 26.00 -32.03 -12.67
#